data_834841a03460a3b5ee3721afad1e53bc
#
_entry.id   834841a03460a3b5ee3721afad1e53bc
#
_cell.length_a   1.000
_cell.length_b   1.000
_cell.length_c   1.000
_cell.angle_alpha   90.00
_cell.angle_beta   90.00
_cell.angle_gamma   90.00
#
_symmetry.space_group_name_H-M   'P 1'
#
loop_
_entity.id
_entity.type
_entity.pdbx_description
1 polymer ?
#
loop_
_entity_poly.entity_id
_entity_poly.type
_entity_poly.pdbx_seq_one_letter_code
_entity_poly.pdbx_strand_id
1 'polypeptide(L)'
;MKKIAVFVDVQNIYYTTRDSFGRQFNYRKFWQQISAEGEIVIANAYAIQRTDDQQIKFQDALKHIGFTVKLKPYIQRSDGSAKGDWDVGITIDIMEAAKDVDTVVLLSGDGDFDMLLQKIRKDYDVTAEVYGVAALTANSLIDAASHYHRIDEDLLL
;
A
#
# COMPACT_ATOMS: atom_id res chain seq x y z
N MET A 1 3.67 -22.39 6.18
CA MET A 1 3.93 -20.97 6.48
C MET A 1 2.85 -20.11 5.84
N LYS A 2 2.36 -19.11 6.57
CA LYS A 2 1.33 -18.21 6.08
C LYS A 2 1.83 -17.43 4.85
N LYS A 3 1.02 -17.40 3.78
CA LYS A 3 1.34 -16.64 2.56
C LYS A 3 0.76 -15.25 2.65
N ILE A 4 1.60 -14.24 2.40
CA ILE A 4 1.25 -12.82 2.52
C ILE A 4 1.45 -12.11 1.19
N ALA A 5 0.45 -11.31 0.79
CA ALA A 5 0.55 -10.41 -0.36
C ALA A 5 0.47 -8.97 0.14
N VAL A 6 1.43 -8.14 -0.27
CA VAL A 6 1.56 -6.75 0.17
C VAL A 6 1.33 -5.79 -1.00
N PHE A 7 0.51 -4.77 -0.77
CA PHE A 7 0.14 -3.76 -1.78
C PHE A 7 0.29 -2.37 -1.19
N VAL A 8 1.16 -1.56 -1.78
CA VAL A 8 1.48 -0.22 -1.26
C VAL A 8 0.98 0.85 -2.23
N ASP A 9 0.06 1.68 -1.76
CA ASP A 9 -0.34 2.91 -2.43
C ASP A 9 0.71 3.97 -2.08
N VAL A 10 1.79 4.04 -2.86
CA VAL A 10 2.98 4.84 -2.53
C VAL A 10 2.63 6.33 -2.37
N GLN A 11 1.79 6.85 -3.25
CA GLN A 11 1.44 8.27 -3.20
C GLN A 11 0.67 8.61 -1.92
N ASN A 12 -0.32 7.78 -1.55
CA ASN A 12 -1.09 7.98 -0.32
C ASN A 12 -0.18 7.91 0.91
N ILE A 13 0.68 6.91 0.99
CA ILE A 13 1.62 6.76 2.12
C ILE A 13 2.58 7.94 2.19
N TYR A 14 3.11 8.39 1.06
CA TYR A 14 4.00 9.55 1.02
C TYR A 14 3.33 10.82 1.57
N TYR A 15 2.15 11.13 1.07
CA TYR A 15 1.45 12.36 1.47
C TYR A 15 0.97 12.31 2.92
N THR A 16 0.44 11.17 3.36
CA THR A 16 -0.11 11.07 4.72
C THR A 16 0.97 11.08 5.79
N THR A 17 2.11 10.43 5.55
CA THR A 17 3.23 10.44 6.51
C THR A 17 3.90 11.82 6.54
N ARG A 18 4.04 12.46 5.39
CA ARG A 18 4.57 13.83 5.32
C ARG A 18 3.67 14.81 6.06
N ASP A 19 2.36 14.75 5.79
CA ASP A 19 1.42 15.74 6.34
C ASP A 19 1.25 15.59 7.87
N SER A 20 1.29 14.37 8.37
CA SER A 20 1.08 14.12 9.81
C SER A 20 2.37 14.16 10.63
N PHE A 21 3.49 13.74 10.06
CA PHE A 21 4.74 13.56 10.82
C PHE A 21 5.93 14.33 10.25
N GLY A 22 5.85 14.84 9.01
CA GLY A 22 7.00 15.45 8.34
C GLY A 22 8.13 14.46 8.09
N ARG A 23 7.84 13.18 8.03
CA ARG A 23 8.83 12.10 7.89
C ARG A 23 8.36 11.09 6.84
N GLN A 24 9.30 10.28 6.38
CA GLN A 24 9.03 9.25 5.37
C GLN A 24 8.78 7.91 6.02
N PHE A 25 8.00 7.07 5.35
CA PHE A 25 7.71 5.70 5.80
C PHE A 25 8.98 4.84 5.68
N ASN A 26 9.22 4.00 6.68
CA ASN A 26 10.37 3.09 6.71
C ASN A 26 9.99 1.73 6.11
N TYR A 27 10.12 1.60 4.80
CA TYR A 27 9.75 0.37 4.08
C TYR A 27 10.59 -0.83 4.50
N ARG A 28 11.86 -0.62 4.81
CA ARG A 28 12.76 -1.71 5.22
C ARG A 28 12.31 -2.30 6.55
N LYS A 29 11.97 -1.46 7.50
CA LYS A 29 11.50 -1.93 8.81
C LYS A 29 10.14 -2.61 8.69
N PHE A 30 9.23 -2.07 7.88
CA PHE A 30 7.95 -2.70 7.60
C PHE A 30 8.17 -4.11 7.02
N TRP A 31 9.04 -4.24 6.04
CA TRP A 31 9.35 -5.53 5.42
C TRP A 31 9.86 -6.54 6.45
N GLN A 32 10.75 -6.11 7.34
CA GLN A 32 11.26 -6.97 8.42
C GLN A 32 10.14 -7.47 9.33
N GLN A 33 9.22 -6.59 9.71
CA GLN A 33 8.11 -6.95 10.58
C GLN A 33 7.16 -7.94 9.90
N ILE A 34 6.80 -7.69 8.65
CA ILE A 34 5.89 -8.57 7.91
C ILE A 34 6.53 -9.91 7.61
N SER A 35 7.83 -9.93 7.29
CA SER A 35 8.56 -11.17 7.02
C SER A 35 8.61 -12.09 8.25
N ALA A 36 8.52 -11.54 9.45
CA ALA A 36 8.48 -12.34 10.67
C ALA A 36 7.13 -13.05 10.86
N GLU A 37 6.07 -12.59 10.19
CA GLU A 37 4.73 -13.16 10.34
C GLU A 37 4.41 -14.25 9.33
N GLY A 38 5.16 -14.32 8.23
CA GLY A 38 4.92 -15.32 7.18
C GLY A 38 5.79 -15.10 5.97
N GLU A 39 5.45 -15.79 4.88
CA GLU A 39 6.16 -15.69 3.61
C GLU A 39 5.52 -14.62 2.73
N ILE A 40 6.26 -13.60 2.36
CA ILE A 40 5.80 -12.58 1.41
C ILE A 40 5.96 -13.15 0.00
N VAL A 41 4.84 -13.54 -0.61
CA VAL A 41 4.83 -14.13 -1.97
C VAL A 41 4.56 -13.09 -3.05
N ILE A 42 3.91 -11.99 -2.71
CA ILE A 42 3.65 -10.86 -3.61
C ILE A 42 3.90 -9.59 -2.81
N ALA A 43 4.63 -8.65 -3.40
CA ALA A 43 4.83 -7.33 -2.81
C ALA A 43 4.90 -6.29 -3.94
N ASN A 44 3.81 -5.56 -4.12
CA ASN A 44 3.69 -4.55 -5.17
C ASN A 44 3.66 -3.15 -4.56
N ALA A 45 4.46 -2.26 -5.13
CA ALA A 45 4.45 -0.84 -4.79
C ALA A 45 4.01 -0.05 -6.04
N TYR A 46 2.95 0.72 -5.90
CA TYR A 46 2.32 1.43 -7.01
C TYR A 46 2.67 2.91 -6.94
N ALA A 47 3.41 3.39 -7.93
CA ALA A 47 3.92 4.75 -7.96
C ALA A 47 3.67 5.40 -9.30
N ILE A 48 3.88 6.72 -9.35
CA ILE A 48 3.75 7.50 -10.58
C ILE A 48 5.16 7.74 -11.11
N GLN A 49 5.32 7.51 -12.42
CA GLN A 49 6.61 7.70 -13.07
C GLN A 49 6.99 9.18 -13.07
N ARG A 50 8.16 9.47 -12.49
CA ARG A 50 8.79 10.80 -12.52
C ARG A 50 10.23 10.63 -12.96
N THR A 51 10.77 11.68 -13.57
CA THR A 51 12.11 11.64 -14.18
C THR A 51 13.22 12.16 -13.28
N ASP A 52 12.91 12.62 -12.06
CA ASP A 52 13.95 13.15 -11.18
C ASP A 52 14.76 12.03 -10.48
N ASP A 53 15.99 12.32 -10.17
CA ASP A 53 16.95 11.36 -9.62
C ASP A 53 16.52 10.82 -8.26
N GLN A 54 15.84 11.62 -7.43
CA GLN A 54 15.40 11.19 -6.10
C GLN A 54 14.34 10.10 -6.21
N GLN A 55 13.42 10.24 -7.17
CA GLN A 55 12.38 9.25 -7.40
C GLN A 55 12.98 7.94 -7.93
N ILE A 56 13.96 8.03 -8.81
CA ILE A 56 14.63 6.83 -9.31
C ILE A 56 15.34 6.10 -8.18
N LYS A 57 16.05 6.81 -7.31
CA LYS A 57 16.72 6.22 -6.14
C LYS A 57 15.74 5.58 -5.19
N PHE A 58 14.59 6.22 -4.95
CA PHE A 58 13.55 5.67 -4.10
C PHE A 58 12.99 4.38 -4.68
N GLN A 59 12.70 4.35 -5.98
CA GLN A 59 12.20 3.16 -6.66
C GLN A 59 13.22 2.02 -6.61
N ASP A 60 14.50 2.33 -6.82
CA ASP A 60 15.56 1.33 -6.72
C ASP A 60 15.69 0.77 -5.31
N ALA A 61 15.53 1.61 -4.29
CA ALA A 61 15.53 1.17 -2.89
C ALA A 61 14.38 0.21 -2.61
N LEU A 62 13.18 0.48 -3.12
CA LEU A 62 12.03 -0.43 -2.98
C LEU A 62 12.30 -1.78 -3.64
N LYS A 63 12.85 -1.77 -4.85
CA LYS A 63 13.21 -3.01 -5.56
C LYS A 63 14.25 -3.82 -4.78
N HIS A 64 15.21 -3.14 -4.19
CA HIS A 64 16.27 -3.77 -3.39
C HIS A 64 15.73 -4.47 -2.14
N ILE A 65 14.69 -3.90 -1.53
CA ILE A 65 14.03 -4.50 -0.37
C ILE A 65 13.27 -5.78 -0.79
N GLY A 66 12.67 -5.78 -1.98
CA GLY A 66 11.93 -6.92 -2.51
C GLY A 66 10.61 -6.57 -3.19
N PHE A 67 10.28 -5.30 -3.30
CA PHE A 67 9.05 -4.87 -3.96
C PHE A 67 9.15 -4.91 -5.47
N THR A 68 8.07 -5.29 -6.12
CA THR A 68 7.84 -5.03 -7.55
C THR A 68 7.25 -3.63 -7.66
N VAL A 69 7.96 -2.73 -8.31
CA VAL A 69 7.49 -1.35 -8.47
C VAL A 69 6.70 -1.25 -9.78
N LYS A 70 5.44 -0.84 -9.67
CA LYS A 70 4.57 -0.60 -10.82
C LYS A 70 4.40 0.89 -11.02
N LEU A 71 4.62 1.37 -12.25
CA LEU A 71 4.64 2.78 -12.56
C LEU A 71 3.54 3.13 -13.56
N LYS A 72 2.89 4.28 -13.34
CA LYS A 72 2.03 4.94 -14.33
C LYS A 72 2.67 6.25 -14.77
N PRO A 73 2.51 6.66 -16.03
CA PRO A 73 2.91 8.00 -16.46
C PRO A 73 2.16 9.07 -15.67
N TYR A 74 2.85 10.15 -15.35
CA TYR A 74 2.19 11.33 -14.80
C TYR A 74 1.41 12.03 -15.92
N ILE A 75 0.09 12.15 -15.75
CA ILE A 75 -0.78 12.83 -16.72
C ILE A 75 -1.41 14.04 -16.04
N GLN A 76 -1.11 15.23 -16.57
CA GLN A 76 -1.77 16.45 -16.15
C GLN A 76 -2.94 16.73 -17.11
N ARG A 77 -4.14 16.86 -16.57
CA ARG A 77 -5.33 17.16 -17.37
C ARG A 77 -5.38 18.64 -17.76
N SER A 78 -6.13 18.95 -18.81
CA SER A 78 -6.29 20.32 -19.31
C SER A 78 -6.93 21.27 -18.31
N ASP A 79 -7.66 20.75 -17.31
CA ASP A 79 -8.26 21.53 -16.24
C ASP A 79 -7.32 21.81 -15.06
N GLY A 80 -6.05 21.39 -15.18
CA GLY A 80 -5.05 21.57 -14.14
C GLY A 80 -4.98 20.42 -13.12
N SER A 81 -5.92 19.46 -13.16
CA SER A 81 -5.87 18.30 -12.28
C SER A 81 -4.86 17.26 -12.79
N ALA A 82 -4.31 16.49 -11.87
CA ALA A 82 -3.41 15.39 -12.19
C ALA A 82 -4.17 14.07 -12.04
N LYS A 83 -4.02 13.17 -13.01
CA LYS A 83 -4.51 11.80 -12.89
C LYS A 83 -3.36 10.90 -12.55
N GLY A 84 -3.40 10.31 -11.37
CA GLY A 84 -2.27 9.51 -10.91
C GLY A 84 -2.61 8.49 -9.84
N ASP A 85 -3.90 8.22 -9.58
CA ASP A 85 -4.20 7.17 -8.63
C ASP A 85 -4.14 5.79 -9.27
N TRP A 86 -3.88 4.80 -8.41
CA TRP A 86 -3.77 3.40 -8.81
C TRP A 86 -4.95 2.57 -8.29
N ASP A 87 -6.06 3.21 -7.87
CA ASP A 87 -7.13 2.52 -7.14
C ASP A 87 -7.66 1.31 -7.91
N VAL A 88 -7.92 1.47 -9.20
CA VAL A 88 -8.41 0.36 -10.04
C VAL A 88 -7.34 -0.72 -10.19
N GLY A 89 -6.09 -0.34 -10.46
CA GLY A 89 -4.99 -1.29 -10.62
C GLY A 89 -4.71 -2.08 -9.35
N ILE A 90 -4.69 -1.42 -8.21
CA ILE A 90 -4.53 -2.07 -6.91
C ILE A 90 -5.69 -3.03 -6.65
N THR A 91 -6.92 -2.60 -6.94
CA THR A 91 -8.11 -3.43 -6.75
C THR A 91 -8.04 -4.71 -7.58
N ILE A 92 -7.68 -4.60 -8.85
CA ILE A 92 -7.54 -5.77 -9.73
C ILE A 92 -6.49 -6.73 -9.19
N ASP A 93 -5.32 -6.21 -8.81
CA ASP A 93 -4.22 -7.04 -8.34
C ASP A 93 -4.54 -7.72 -7.00
N ILE A 94 -5.22 -7.02 -6.10
CA ILE A 94 -5.65 -7.60 -4.82
C ILE A 94 -6.68 -8.70 -5.04
N MET A 95 -7.67 -8.48 -5.91
CA MET A 95 -8.67 -9.49 -6.22
C MET A 95 -8.03 -10.77 -6.77
N GLU A 96 -7.05 -10.62 -7.62
CA GLU A 96 -6.34 -11.76 -8.20
C GLU A 96 -5.49 -12.49 -7.15
N ALA A 97 -4.76 -11.75 -6.32
CA ALA A 97 -3.88 -12.34 -5.30
C ALA A 97 -4.66 -13.03 -4.17
N ALA A 98 -5.83 -12.49 -3.81
CA ALA A 98 -6.62 -12.99 -2.68
C ALA A 98 -7.02 -14.45 -2.81
N LYS A 99 -7.06 -14.97 -4.03
CA LYS A 99 -7.39 -16.38 -4.30
C LYS A 99 -6.31 -17.34 -3.77
N ASP A 100 -5.07 -16.88 -3.66
CA ASP A 100 -3.91 -17.74 -3.47
C ASP A 100 -3.10 -17.43 -2.20
N VAL A 101 -3.54 -16.49 -1.36
CA VAL A 101 -2.81 -16.10 -0.15
C VAL A 101 -3.69 -16.20 1.09
N ASP A 102 -3.06 -16.21 2.25
CA ASP A 102 -3.75 -16.24 3.54
C ASP A 102 -4.05 -14.82 4.06
N THR A 103 -3.16 -13.88 3.75
CA THR A 103 -3.25 -12.51 4.23
C THR A 103 -2.97 -11.53 3.11
N VAL A 104 -3.82 -10.50 3.00
CA VAL A 104 -3.60 -9.34 2.14
C VAL A 104 -3.29 -8.15 3.03
N VAL A 105 -2.17 -7.48 2.77
CA VAL A 105 -1.76 -6.29 3.51
C VAL A 105 -1.83 -5.09 2.55
N LEU A 106 -2.63 -4.11 2.89
CA LEU A 106 -2.80 -2.87 2.13
C LEU A 106 -2.24 -1.69 2.92
N LEU A 107 -1.30 -0.97 2.32
CA LEU A 107 -0.76 0.28 2.87
C LEU A 107 -1.42 1.45 2.15
N SER A 108 -2.47 1.97 2.74
CA SER A 108 -3.24 3.13 2.23
C SER A 108 -4.25 3.57 3.28
N GLY A 109 -4.63 4.85 3.25
CA GLY A 109 -5.73 5.38 4.07
C GLY A 109 -7.00 5.65 3.25
N ASP A 110 -7.02 5.29 1.98
CA ASP A 110 -8.11 5.62 1.06
C ASP A 110 -9.33 4.73 1.31
N GLY A 111 -10.45 5.38 1.68
CA GLY A 111 -11.71 4.70 1.95
C GLY A 111 -12.33 4.01 0.74
N ASP A 112 -11.90 4.36 -0.47
CA ASP A 112 -12.41 3.73 -1.69
C ASP A 112 -12.10 2.23 -1.76
N PHE A 113 -11.15 1.74 -0.93
CA PHE A 113 -10.84 0.31 -0.84
C PHE A 113 -11.72 -0.47 0.13
N ASP A 114 -12.66 0.17 0.82
CA ASP A 114 -13.47 -0.49 1.86
C ASP A 114 -14.27 -1.68 1.32
N MET A 115 -14.97 -1.51 0.19
CA MET A 115 -15.74 -2.57 -0.44
C MET A 115 -14.86 -3.71 -0.91
N LEU A 116 -13.66 -3.41 -1.41
CA LEU A 116 -12.70 -4.42 -1.82
C LEU A 116 -12.32 -5.34 -0.67
N LEU A 117 -12.01 -4.78 0.50
CA LEU A 117 -11.62 -5.57 1.66
C LEU A 117 -12.77 -6.46 2.14
N GLN A 118 -14.00 -5.92 2.16
CA GLN A 118 -15.18 -6.69 2.50
C GLN A 118 -15.35 -7.88 1.55
N LYS A 119 -15.18 -7.64 0.27
CA LYS A 119 -15.35 -8.64 -0.78
C LYS A 119 -14.36 -9.79 -0.67
N ILE A 120 -13.07 -9.50 -0.52
CA ILE A 120 -12.06 -10.56 -0.45
C ILE A 120 -12.15 -11.34 0.85
N ARG A 121 -12.54 -10.71 1.95
CA ARG A 121 -12.75 -11.40 3.22
C ARG A 121 -13.92 -12.36 3.13
N LYS A 122 -15.01 -11.95 2.47
CA LYS A 122 -16.20 -12.76 2.33
C LYS A 122 -15.98 -13.93 1.36
N ASP A 123 -15.39 -13.65 0.19
CA ASP A 123 -15.31 -14.62 -0.90
C ASP A 123 -14.16 -15.61 -0.77
N TYR A 124 -13.06 -15.17 -0.17
CA TYR A 124 -11.81 -15.96 -0.12
C TYR A 124 -11.35 -16.27 1.30
N ASP A 125 -12.06 -15.76 2.30
CA ASP A 125 -11.72 -15.99 3.72
C ASP A 125 -10.29 -15.56 4.06
N VAL A 126 -9.78 -14.52 3.39
CA VAL A 126 -8.45 -13.99 3.68
C VAL A 126 -8.50 -13.01 4.84
N THR A 127 -7.41 -12.90 5.58
CA THR A 127 -7.21 -11.82 6.55
C THR A 127 -6.80 -10.57 5.80
N ALA A 128 -7.52 -9.48 5.97
CA ALA A 128 -7.20 -8.19 5.35
C ALA A 128 -6.63 -7.24 6.40
N GLU A 129 -5.35 -6.88 6.27
CA GLU A 129 -4.68 -5.96 7.18
C GLU A 129 -4.41 -4.65 6.47
N VAL A 130 -4.64 -3.53 7.18
CA VAL A 130 -4.43 -2.18 6.66
C VAL A 130 -3.40 -1.47 7.53
N TYR A 131 -2.42 -0.83 6.88
CA TYR A 131 -1.50 0.11 7.52
C TYR A 131 -1.78 1.50 6.99
N GLY A 132 -2.01 2.46 7.88
CA GLY A 132 -2.29 3.84 7.49
C GLY A 132 -2.00 4.81 8.61
N VAL A 133 -1.93 6.09 8.26
CA VAL A 133 -1.81 7.19 9.22
C VAL A 133 -3.19 7.43 9.82
N ALA A 134 -3.33 7.25 11.14
CA ALA A 134 -4.64 7.23 11.79
C ALA A 134 -5.46 8.49 11.52
N ALA A 135 -4.84 9.67 11.55
CA ALA A 135 -5.53 10.93 11.31
C ALA A 135 -6.05 11.09 9.88
N LEU A 136 -5.50 10.31 8.92
CA LEU A 136 -5.77 10.43 7.49
C LEU A 136 -6.25 9.11 6.87
N THR A 137 -6.71 8.18 7.70
CA THR A 137 -7.31 6.92 7.24
C THR A 137 -8.82 6.99 7.42
N ALA A 138 -9.56 6.68 6.36
CA ALA A 138 -11.02 6.67 6.39
C ALA A 138 -11.54 5.62 7.38
N ASN A 139 -12.53 5.99 8.20
CA ASN A 139 -13.12 5.07 9.17
C ASN A 139 -13.74 3.84 8.50
N SER A 140 -14.34 4.00 7.33
CA SER A 140 -14.90 2.89 6.57
C SER A 140 -13.85 1.84 6.20
N LEU A 141 -12.62 2.27 5.91
CA LEU A 141 -11.53 1.36 5.62
C LEU A 141 -11.06 0.62 6.86
N ILE A 142 -10.95 1.31 7.98
CA ILE A 142 -10.59 0.70 9.26
C ILE A 142 -11.61 -0.37 9.63
N ASP A 143 -12.90 -0.07 9.48
CA ASP A 143 -13.99 -0.99 9.81
C ASP A 143 -14.01 -2.22 8.88
N ALA A 144 -13.61 -2.05 7.61
CA ALA A 144 -13.58 -3.14 6.65
C ALA A 144 -12.40 -4.10 6.83
N ALA A 145 -11.35 -3.66 7.49
CA ALA A 145 -10.13 -4.45 7.71
C ALA A 145 -10.35 -5.50 8.81
N SER A 146 -9.67 -6.65 8.67
CA SER A 146 -9.60 -7.62 9.77
C SER A 146 -8.80 -7.05 10.94
N HIS A 147 -7.68 -6.40 10.61
CA HIS A 147 -6.81 -5.73 11.57
C HIS A 147 -6.31 -4.42 10.97
N TYR A 148 -6.35 -3.35 11.76
CA TYR A 148 -5.82 -2.05 11.38
C TYR A 148 -4.58 -1.74 12.20
N HIS A 149 -3.50 -1.37 11.52
CA HIS A 149 -2.23 -1.00 12.13
C HIS A 149 -1.93 0.46 11.81
N ARG A 150 -1.88 1.30 12.83
CA ARG A 150 -1.54 2.70 12.62
C ARG A 150 -0.03 2.85 12.40
N ILE A 151 0.32 3.71 11.47
CA ILE A 151 1.72 4.07 11.22
C ILE A 151 2.14 5.09 12.27
N ASP A 152 3.10 4.71 13.11
CA ASP A 152 3.67 5.54 14.15
C ASP A 152 5.18 5.68 13.96
N GLU A 153 5.86 6.29 14.94
CA GLU A 153 7.28 6.61 14.85
C GLU A 153 8.18 5.42 14.57
N ASP A 154 7.81 4.22 15.05
CA ASP A 154 8.58 3.00 14.83
C ASP A 154 8.62 2.57 13.36
N LEU A 155 7.69 3.03 12.53
CA LEU A 155 7.65 2.77 11.08
C LEU A 155 8.04 3.99 10.23
N LEU A 156 8.65 5.01 10.84
CA LEU A 156 9.08 6.21 10.13
C LEU A 156 10.61 6.33 10.15
N LEU A 157 11.13 6.97 9.09
CA LEU A 157 12.55 7.30 9.01
C LEU A 157 12.91 8.53 9.81
#